data_0661bd9a07599c0f3789768f7a4597a1
#
_entry.id   0661bd9a07599c0f3789768f7a4597a1
#
_cell.length_a   1.000
_cell.length_b   1.000
_cell.length_c   1.000
_cell.angle_alpha   90.00
_cell.angle_beta   90.00
_cell.angle_gamma   90.00
#
_symmetry.space_group_name_H-M   'P 1'
#
loop_
_entity.id
_entity.type
_entity.pdbx_description
1 polymer ?
#
loop_
_entity_poly.entity_id
_entity_poly.type
_entity_poly.pdbx_seq_one_letter_code
_entity_poly.pdbx_strand_id
1 'polypeptide(L)'
;MAERSGNNHRLYDEEMLEQIWKIIVYKGLGFELKEIRQLLQGSLEEQKEYLGLRIENIRSELHQLNEQLELISFVLKHGMPRVPEEGEGKTYVEEMDEWKRKITAL
;
A
#
# COMPACT_ATOMS: atom_id res chain seq x y z
N MET A 1 29.05 -26.68 17.93
CA MET A 1 28.98 -25.98 17.75
C MET A 1 28.77 -25.24 17.73
N ALA A 2 29.25 -25.03 17.83
CA ALA A 2 29.35 -24.37 17.74
C ALA A 2 29.30 -23.53 17.80
N GLU A 3 30.00 -23.30 18.28
CA GLU A 3 30.21 -22.83 18.41
C GLU A 3 29.95 -22.19 18.45
N ARG A 4 30.45 -22.57 19.03
CA ARG A 4 30.45 -22.40 19.19
C ARG A 4 29.99 -22.04 19.54
N SER A 5 30.32 -22.01 20.26
CA SER A 5 30.10 -21.77 20.62
C SER A 5 29.89 -20.98 20.90
N GLY A 6 30.38 -20.96 21.68
CA GLY A 6 30.22 -20.33 21.95
C GLY A 6 30.14 -19.37 21.62
N ASN A 7 30.68 -19.30 21.95
CA ASN A 7 30.72 -18.57 21.55
C ASN A 7 30.79 -17.98 20.64
N ASN A 8 31.12 -18.02 20.82
CA ASN A 8 31.10 -17.47 19.90
C ASN A 8 31.05 -17.52 18.97
N HIS A 9 31.68 -18.03 19.35
CA HIS A 9 31.42 -18.15 18.46
C HIS A 9 30.36 -17.94 17.59
N ARG A 10 29.96 -17.43 17.58
CA ARG A 10 28.73 -17.04 16.89
C ARG A 10 29.04 -16.25 15.66
N LEU A 11 28.39 -16.57 14.55
CA LEU A 11 28.58 -15.84 13.30
C LEU A 11 27.84 -14.50 13.33
N TYR A 12 26.77 -14.40 14.14
CA TYR A 12 25.96 -13.20 14.23
C TYR A 12 25.83 -12.77 15.67
N ASP A 13 26.01 -11.46 15.93
CA ASP A 13 25.73 -10.93 17.24
C ASP A 13 24.25 -10.49 17.31
N GLU A 14 23.85 -10.05 18.50
CA GLU A 14 22.47 -9.63 18.75
C GLU A 14 22.04 -8.46 17.87
N GLU A 15 22.95 -7.53 17.62
CA GLU A 15 22.69 -6.38 16.78
C GLU A 15 22.36 -6.78 15.36
N MET A 16 23.12 -7.70 14.80
CA MET A 16 22.90 -8.19 13.45
C MET A 16 21.56 -8.92 13.35
N LEU A 17 21.25 -9.74 14.35
CA LEU A 17 19.97 -10.45 14.36
C LEU A 17 18.81 -9.51 14.45
N GLU A 18 18.94 -8.45 15.22
CA GLU A 18 17.93 -7.42 15.34
C GLU A 18 17.70 -6.70 14.01
N GLN A 19 18.79 -6.38 13.31
CA GLN A 19 18.70 -5.75 11.99
C GLN A 19 18.01 -6.66 10.99
N ILE A 20 18.38 -7.93 10.97
CA ILE A 20 17.76 -8.90 10.07
C ILE A 20 16.27 -9.00 10.35
N TRP A 21 15.91 -9.07 11.62
CA TRP A 21 14.51 -9.14 12.04
C TRP A 21 13.72 -7.92 11.56
N LYS A 22 14.29 -6.73 11.72
CA LYS A 22 13.65 -5.50 11.26
C LYS A 22 13.39 -5.52 9.75
N ILE A 23 14.36 -6.02 8.98
CA ILE A 23 14.22 -6.13 7.53
C ILE A 23 13.05 -7.04 7.19
N ILE A 24 12.95 -8.18 7.86
CA ILE A 24 11.87 -9.14 7.65
C ILE A 24 10.52 -8.51 7.96
N VAL A 25 10.42 -7.79 9.08
CA VAL A 25 9.18 -7.14 9.49
C VAL A 25 8.78 -6.07 8.47
N TYR A 26 9.69 -5.17 8.12
CA TYR A 26 9.40 -4.10 7.16
C TYR A 26 8.99 -4.67 5.81
N LYS A 27 9.66 -5.73 5.38
CA LYS A 27 9.31 -6.40 4.12
C LYS A 27 7.87 -6.93 4.19
N GLY A 28 7.50 -7.52 5.32
CA GLY A 28 6.15 -8.02 5.55
C GLY A 28 5.11 -6.92 5.58
N LEU A 29 5.51 -5.69 5.91
CA LEU A 29 4.61 -4.54 5.93
C LEU A 29 4.45 -3.91 4.53
N GLY A 30 5.19 -4.40 3.55
CA GLY A 30 5.05 -3.96 2.18
C GLY A 30 6.05 -2.91 1.73
N PHE A 31 7.09 -2.66 2.51
CA PHE A 31 8.13 -1.72 2.12
C PHE A 31 9.10 -2.37 1.14
N GLU A 32 9.60 -1.56 0.23
CA GLU A 32 10.63 -2.00 -0.70
C GLU A 32 12.01 -1.88 -0.05
N LEU A 33 12.99 -2.59 -0.58
CA LEU A 33 14.33 -2.58 -0.01
C LEU A 33 14.93 -1.18 0.13
N LYS A 34 14.65 -0.32 -0.82
CA LYS A 34 15.12 1.07 -0.79
C LYS A 34 14.55 1.81 0.44
N GLU A 35 13.27 1.61 0.68
CA GLU A 35 12.59 2.23 1.83
C GLU A 35 13.08 1.64 3.14
N ILE A 36 13.29 0.32 3.17
CA ILE A 36 13.77 -0.37 4.36
C ILE A 36 15.15 0.16 4.75
N ARG A 37 16.00 0.40 3.77
CA ARG A 37 17.33 0.96 4.02
C ARG A 37 17.22 2.31 4.72
N GLN A 38 16.32 3.17 4.25
CA GLN A 38 16.10 4.47 4.85
C GLN A 38 15.52 4.35 6.26
N LEU A 39 14.60 3.40 6.44
CA LEU A 39 14.01 3.15 7.76
C LEU A 39 15.06 2.72 8.77
N LEU A 40 15.98 1.85 8.38
CA LEU A 40 17.02 1.34 9.26
C LEU A 40 18.02 2.44 9.65
N GLN A 41 18.24 3.42 8.79
CA GLN A 41 19.18 4.50 9.04
C GLN A 41 18.54 5.71 9.71
N GLY A 42 17.21 5.78 9.69
CA GLY A 42 16.49 6.92 10.20
C GLY A 42 16.31 6.92 11.69
N SER A 43 15.98 8.08 12.23
CA SER A 43 15.64 8.24 13.63
C SER A 43 14.28 7.59 13.90
N LEU A 44 13.94 7.46 15.17
CA LEU A 44 12.64 6.92 15.57
C LEU A 44 11.50 7.77 14.98
N GLU A 45 11.68 9.09 14.98
CA GLU A 45 10.68 9.99 14.41
C GLU A 45 10.49 9.77 12.92
N GLU A 46 11.58 9.61 12.20
CA GLU A 46 11.53 9.33 10.75
C GLU A 46 10.85 8.00 10.46
N GLN A 47 11.13 6.99 11.29
CA GLN A 47 10.50 5.69 11.16
C GLN A 47 8.98 5.80 11.33
N LYS A 48 8.54 6.57 12.31
CA LYS A 48 7.11 6.78 12.57
C LYS A 48 6.44 7.48 11.38
N GLU A 49 7.13 8.44 10.78
CA GLU A 49 6.62 9.14 9.59
C GLU A 49 6.41 8.18 8.42
N TYR A 50 7.40 7.35 8.14
CA TYR A 50 7.30 6.36 7.07
C TYR A 50 6.16 5.39 7.31
N LEU A 51 6.03 4.92 8.54
CA LEU A 51 4.96 3.99 8.90
C LEU A 51 3.59 4.65 8.75
N GLY A 52 3.48 5.90 9.17
CA GLY A 52 2.25 6.67 9.01
C GLY A 52 1.87 6.87 7.55
N LEU A 53 2.86 7.19 6.71
CA LEU A 53 2.63 7.34 5.28
C LEU A 53 2.18 6.03 4.64
N ARG A 54 2.76 4.92 5.08
CA ARG A 54 2.36 3.61 4.57
C ARG A 54 0.90 3.31 4.91
N ILE A 55 0.47 3.66 6.12
CA ILE A 55 -0.92 3.50 6.54
C ILE A 55 -1.84 4.29 5.61
N GLU A 56 -1.49 5.56 5.34
CA GLU A 56 -2.28 6.41 4.46
C GLU A 56 -2.35 5.84 3.04
N ASN A 57 -1.23 5.34 2.53
CA ASN A 57 -1.19 4.73 1.20
C ASN A 57 -2.09 3.50 1.14
N ILE A 58 -2.06 2.66 2.16
CA ILE A 58 -2.90 1.46 2.21
C ILE A 58 -4.37 1.85 2.25
N ARG A 59 -4.73 2.85 3.05
CA ARG A 59 -6.11 3.33 3.13
C ARG A 59 -6.60 3.85 1.80
N SER A 60 -5.73 4.59 1.09
CA SER A 60 -6.05 5.10 -0.24
C SER A 60 -6.27 3.95 -1.22
N GLU A 61 -5.39 2.95 -1.19
CA GLU A 61 -5.51 1.77 -2.05
C GLU A 61 -6.80 1.00 -1.74
N LEU A 62 -7.12 0.85 -0.47
CA LEU A 62 -8.35 0.18 -0.06
C LEU A 62 -9.58 0.92 -0.57
N HIS A 63 -9.56 2.24 -0.47
CA HIS A 63 -10.65 3.07 -0.96
C HIS A 63 -10.83 2.89 -2.46
N GLN A 64 -9.73 2.90 -3.22
CA GLN A 64 -9.77 2.70 -4.66
C GLN A 64 -10.29 1.32 -5.03
N LEU A 65 -9.83 0.30 -4.31
CA LEU A 65 -10.26 -1.07 -4.57
C LEU A 65 -11.76 -1.25 -4.25
N ASN A 66 -12.22 -0.65 -3.15
CA ASN A 66 -13.62 -0.70 -2.80
C ASN A 66 -14.48 0.02 -3.85
N GLU A 67 -14.00 1.15 -4.35
CA GLU A 67 -14.68 1.89 -5.41
C GLU A 67 -14.78 1.04 -6.67
N GLN A 68 -13.68 0.41 -7.06
CA GLN A 68 -13.66 -0.47 -8.22
C GLN A 68 -14.61 -1.65 -8.04
N LEU A 69 -14.64 -2.20 -6.84
CA LEU A 69 -15.54 -3.30 -6.51
C LEU A 69 -17.00 -2.90 -6.71
N GLU A 70 -17.36 -1.72 -6.22
CA GLU A 70 -18.72 -1.21 -6.38
C GLU A 70 -19.06 -0.95 -7.85
N LEU A 71 -18.12 -0.39 -8.59
CA LEU A 71 -18.33 -0.11 -10.01
C LEU A 71 -18.49 -1.40 -10.84
N ILE A 72 -17.65 -2.39 -10.56
CA ILE A 72 -17.73 -3.68 -11.24
C ILE A 72 -19.06 -4.37 -10.91
N SER A 73 -19.45 -4.32 -9.65
CA SER A 73 -20.71 -4.90 -9.19
C SER A 73 -21.89 -4.25 -9.90
N PHE A 74 -21.83 -2.93 -10.06
CA PHE A 74 -22.89 -2.20 -10.76
C PHE A 74 -22.96 -2.62 -12.22
N VAL A 75 -21.81 -2.69 -12.90
CA VAL A 75 -21.77 -3.08 -14.31
C VAL A 75 -22.28 -4.51 -14.49
N LEU A 76 -21.92 -5.39 -13.59
CA LEU A 76 -22.35 -6.77 -13.62
C LEU A 76 -23.87 -6.88 -13.47
N LYS A 77 -24.45 -6.07 -12.63
CA LYS A 77 -25.88 -6.10 -12.34
C LYS A 77 -26.73 -5.32 -13.36
N HIS A 78 -26.23 -4.19 -13.82
CA HIS A 78 -27.00 -3.26 -14.66
C HIS A 78 -26.44 -3.08 -16.07
N GLY A 79 -25.28 -3.64 -16.35
CA GLY A 79 -24.62 -3.48 -17.64
C GLY A 79 -23.78 -2.22 -17.72
N MET A 80 -23.14 -2.03 -18.84
CA MET A 80 -22.29 -0.87 -19.08
C MET A 80 -23.09 0.42 -19.11
N PRO A 81 -22.54 1.51 -18.58
CA PRO A 81 -23.22 2.79 -18.68
C PRO A 81 -23.29 3.23 -20.14
N ARG A 82 -24.25 4.06 -20.43
CA ARG A 82 -24.47 4.57 -21.76
C ARG A 82 -23.33 5.46 -22.21
N VAL A 83 -22.98 5.41 -23.48
CA VAL A 83 -21.98 6.34 -24.03
C VAL A 83 -22.55 7.76 -23.92
N PRO A 84 -21.76 8.71 -23.36
CA PRO A 84 -22.22 10.11 -23.25
C PRO A 84 -22.52 10.69 -24.62
N GLU A 85 -23.56 11.50 -24.69
CA GLU A 85 -23.94 12.17 -25.91
C GLU A 85 -23.01 13.35 -26.22
N GLU A 86 -22.76 13.56 -27.50
CA GLU A 86 -21.97 14.71 -27.94
C GLU A 86 -22.72 16.00 -27.66
N GLY A 87 -21.98 17.05 -27.34
CA GLY A 87 -22.57 18.37 -27.14
C GLY A 87 -22.96 18.69 -25.72
N GLU A 88 -22.73 17.79 -24.79
CA GLU A 88 -23.03 18.06 -23.38
C GLU A 88 -21.97 18.91 -22.70
N GLY A 89 -20.87 19.21 -23.40
CA GLY A 89 -19.83 20.07 -22.88
C GLY A 89 -18.90 19.42 -21.88
N LYS A 90 -19.02 18.09 -21.72
CA LYS A 90 -18.19 17.35 -20.77
C LYS A 90 -17.30 16.34 -21.52
N THR A 91 -16.13 16.11 -20.95
CA THR A 91 -15.24 15.08 -21.46
C THR A 91 -15.70 13.72 -20.92
N TYR A 92 -15.21 12.66 -21.55
CA TYR A 92 -15.51 11.30 -21.05
C TYR A 92 -14.97 11.10 -19.64
N VAL A 93 -13.87 11.76 -19.30
CA VAL A 93 -13.30 11.68 -17.96
C VAL A 93 -14.26 12.28 -16.93
N GLU A 94 -14.83 13.45 -17.26
CA GLU A 94 -15.80 14.13 -16.40
C GLU A 94 -17.07 13.28 -16.22
N GLU A 95 -17.54 12.66 -17.31
CA GLU A 95 -18.70 11.77 -17.26
C GLU A 95 -18.41 10.55 -16.39
N MET A 96 -17.22 10.00 -16.52
CA MET A 96 -16.79 8.87 -15.70
C MET A 96 -16.77 9.24 -14.21
N ASP A 97 -16.25 10.41 -13.89
CA ASP A 97 -16.20 10.89 -12.51
C ASP A 97 -17.59 11.06 -11.92
N GLU A 98 -18.52 11.59 -12.71
CA GLU A 98 -19.91 11.75 -12.26
C GLU A 98 -20.58 10.40 -12.02
N TRP A 99 -20.36 9.46 -12.94
CA TRP A 99 -20.91 8.12 -12.83
C TRP A 99 -20.38 7.42 -11.58
N LYS A 100 -19.09 7.53 -11.32
CA LYS A 100 -18.45 6.97 -10.13
C LYS A 100 -19.10 7.52 -8.86
N ARG A 101 -19.30 8.84 -8.83
CA ARG A 101 -19.89 9.49 -7.66
C ARG A 101 -21.31 9.00 -7.40
N LYS A 102 -22.08 8.82 -8.47
CA LYS A 102 -23.47 8.34 -8.34
C LYS A 102 -23.52 6.93 -7.80
N ILE A 103 -22.63 6.06 -8.28
CA ILE A 103 -22.58 4.66 -7.86
C ILE A 103 -22.10 4.54 -6.42
N THR A 104 -21.01 5.24 -6.08
CA THR A 104 -20.40 5.12 -4.77
C THR A 104 -21.17 5.87 -3.69
N ALA A 105 -22.11 6.72 -4.07
CA ALA A 105 -22.98 7.41 -3.12
C ALA A 105 -24.19 6.57 -2.71
N LEU A 106 -24.42 5.46 -3.42
CA LEU A 106 -25.51 4.56 -3.09
C LEU A 106 -25.12 3.70 -1.88
#